data_d78d84487fd47bcd02b52a9b50105155
#
_entry.id   d78d84487fd47bcd02b52a9b50105155
#
_cell.length_a   1.000
_cell.length_b   1.000
_cell.length_c   1.000
_cell.angle_alpha   90.00
_cell.angle_beta   90.00
_cell.angle_gamma   90.00
#
_symmetry.space_group_name_H-M   'P 1'
#
loop_
_entity.id
_entity.type
_entity.pdbx_description
1 polymer ?
#
loop_
_entity_poly.entity_id
_entity_poly.type
_entity_poly.pdbx_seq_one_letter_code
_entity_poly.pdbx_strand_id
1 'polypeptide(L)'
;VEHVYPFGSRSFLYQDACDQYPGILKIFLEWLHSGDKGSFIWERGLGIDIVLNMFYYCMSPFNIIAIVLGPDRVELSMTLMIVLKASCLAPAGLFFFRHSKIRRFAEKGLSEKYITVISMMFGLLYALNSYVVVYNHNVLWLDGLILLPFIAIAVEHLAEGKWQLRYTLLLACAFLFNYYFAFYICLFIVCYFFMQDWKNAKNLWSGVCRFFGWSVMAVSIAGMVVLPSLYAIMNLSSCGNGDYSLPWYRISNLGMFVNSFYPLRQISTGYLFSHNNYCGILVIMFFLLFLFGAGIKCSFKLRYTAVILFLTIGLNMVGLNYVLHGFTITHGLGNRFAFILVFFILMAGYIGMLRLQQVKVWQIISMSGIGITIFLLELFLNKEDANSYSYAAVLLFGISYLILLILYVRKSIRYTTCYVWMIVLLCIEIFANAWIQMPQKYNDERLQSEISASDWLTDYEQLQLAEGERKTALVSQNYMPYSDVNWYSSVANGSIVDVFTSLGISRYQNIEYTYRGVTPISRQLFNVRYV
;
A
#
# COMPACT_ATOMS: atom_id res chain seq x y z
N VAL A 1 21.32 1.68 -15.35
CA VAL A 1 20.28 2.73 -15.38
C VAL A 1 19.21 2.25 -16.33
N GLU A 2 17.97 2.15 -15.86
CA GLU A 2 16.84 1.50 -16.55
C GLU A 2 16.20 2.38 -17.65
N HIS A 3 16.82 3.48 -18.02
CA HIS A 3 16.31 4.43 -19.03
C HIS A 3 14.88 4.91 -18.75
N VAL A 4 14.57 5.20 -17.49
CA VAL A 4 13.25 5.65 -17.04
C VAL A 4 13.12 7.17 -17.15
N TYR A 5 11.96 7.64 -17.56
CA TYR A 5 11.61 9.07 -17.66
C TYR A 5 11.78 9.78 -16.28
N PRO A 6 12.32 11.00 -16.21
CA PRO A 6 12.69 11.91 -17.32
C PRO A 6 14.06 11.66 -17.95
N PHE A 7 14.82 10.65 -17.54
CA PHE A 7 16.17 10.37 -18.01
C PHE A 7 16.23 9.31 -19.14
N GLY A 8 15.10 8.82 -19.60
CA GLY A 8 14.97 7.79 -20.63
C GLY A 8 13.58 7.70 -21.23
N SER A 9 13.36 6.66 -22.04
CA SER A 9 12.13 6.46 -22.82
C SER A 9 11.07 5.61 -22.13
N ARG A 10 11.42 4.86 -21.07
CA ARG A 10 10.47 3.97 -20.36
C ARG A 10 9.68 4.74 -19.32
N SER A 11 8.39 4.45 -19.16
CA SER A 11 7.56 5.06 -18.12
C SER A 11 7.73 4.35 -16.77
N PHE A 12 7.75 5.13 -15.69
CA PHE A 12 7.69 4.64 -14.32
C PHE A 12 6.23 4.33 -13.88
N LEU A 13 5.27 4.75 -14.67
CA LEU A 13 3.85 4.58 -14.38
C LEU A 13 3.41 3.16 -14.77
N TYR A 14 2.71 2.48 -13.86
CA TYR A 14 2.32 1.08 -13.97
C TYR A 14 0.87 0.90 -13.50
N GLN A 15 0.07 0.09 -14.18
CA GLN A 15 -1.34 -0.16 -13.86
C GLN A 15 -2.11 1.16 -13.63
N ASP A 16 -2.83 1.31 -12.51
CA ASP A 16 -3.66 2.47 -12.19
C ASP A 16 -2.91 3.81 -12.31
N ALA A 17 -1.59 3.82 -12.07
CA ALA A 17 -0.77 5.03 -12.27
C ALA A 17 -0.55 5.36 -13.75
N CYS A 18 -0.79 4.42 -14.66
CA CYS A 18 -0.82 4.65 -16.10
C CYS A 18 -2.25 4.89 -16.59
N ASP A 19 -3.15 3.97 -16.26
CA ASP A 19 -4.44 3.85 -16.92
C ASP A 19 -5.54 4.74 -16.29
N GLN A 20 -5.40 5.14 -15.01
CA GLN A 20 -6.47 5.80 -14.26
C GLN A 20 -6.08 7.18 -13.70
N TYR A 21 -5.01 7.23 -12.87
CA TYR A 21 -4.72 8.43 -12.07
C TYR A 21 -4.31 9.65 -12.89
N PRO A 22 -3.51 9.54 -13.97
CA PRO A 22 -3.07 10.69 -14.73
C PRO A 22 -4.23 11.43 -15.40
N GLY A 23 -5.20 10.68 -15.94
CA GLY A 23 -6.37 11.28 -16.57
C GLY A 23 -7.24 12.05 -15.59
N ILE A 24 -7.52 11.46 -14.42
CA ILE A 24 -8.30 12.14 -13.37
C ILE A 24 -7.55 13.36 -12.85
N LEU A 25 -6.24 13.27 -12.65
CA LEU A 25 -5.41 14.40 -12.23
C LEU A 25 -5.42 15.53 -13.28
N LYS A 26 -5.33 15.18 -14.59
CA LYS A 26 -5.40 16.14 -15.68
C LYS A 26 -6.74 16.89 -15.67
N ILE A 27 -7.86 16.16 -15.59
CA ILE A 27 -9.21 16.74 -15.52
C ILE A 27 -9.33 17.66 -14.29
N PHE A 28 -8.80 17.27 -13.15
CA PHE A 28 -8.79 18.12 -11.95
C PHE A 28 -7.98 19.42 -12.17
N LEU A 29 -6.82 19.35 -12.81
CA LEU A 29 -6.00 20.53 -13.12
C LEU A 29 -6.70 21.45 -14.13
N GLU A 30 -7.31 20.90 -15.18
CA GLU A 30 -8.10 21.63 -16.15
C GLU A 30 -9.29 22.34 -15.46
N TRP A 31 -10.02 21.63 -14.60
CA TRP A 31 -11.09 22.19 -13.79
C TRP A 31 -10.61 23.32 -12.87
N LEU A 32 -9.42 23.19 -12.24
CA LEU A 32 -8.85 24.27 -11.42
C LEU A 32 -8.55 25.55 -12.22
N HIS A 33 -8.20 25.43 -13.50
CA HIS A 33 -7.88 26.55 -14.37
C HIS A 33 -9.10 27.07 -15.14
N SER A 34 -10.19 26.30 -15.21
CA SER A 34 -11.41 26.71 -15.89
C SER A 34 -12.14 27.84 -15.14
N GLY A 35 -12.87 28.67 -15.85
CA GLY A 35 -13.80 29.66 -15.27
C GLY A 35 -15.05 28.99 -14.68
N ASP A 36 -15.43 27.82 -15.19
CA ASP A 36 -16.57 27.04 -14.69
C ASP A 36 -16.12 26.13 -13.54
N LYS A 37 -16.79 26.25 -12.40
CA LYS A 37 -16.57 25.45 -11.18
C LYS A 37 -17.74 24.50 -10.90
N GLY A 38 -18.45 24.08 -11.95
CA GLY A 38 -19.47 23.05 -11.82
C GLY A 38 -18.93 21.78 -11.17
N SER A 39 -19.73 21.15 -10.34
CA SER A 39 -19.38 19.88 -9.68
C SER A 39 -19.52 18.67 -10.62
N PHE A 40 -20.14 18.85 -11.76
CA PHE A 40 -20.45 17.79 -12.72
C PHE A 40 -19.91 18.13 -14.11
N ILE A 41 -19.18 17.20 -14.71
CA ILE A 41 -18.56 17.34 -16.04
C ILE A 41 -19.28 16.39 -17.00
N TRP A 42 -20.06 16.95 -17.92
CA TRP A 42 -20.86 16.16 -18.87
C TRP A 42 -20.04 15.54 -20.00
N GLU A 43 -18.92 16.14 -20.35
CA GLU A 43 -18.06 15.75 -21.47
C GLU A 43 -17.28 14.47 -21.23
N ARG A 44 -17.24 13.99 -20.00
CA ARG A 44 -16.46 12.81 -19.58
C ARG A 44 -17.39 11.70 -19.13
N GLY A 45 -17.21 10.48 -19.68
CA GLY A 45 -17.84 9.27 -19.19
C GLY A 45 -19.36 9.32 -19.04
N LEU A 46 -20.09 10.01 -19.92
CA LEU A 46 -21.53 10.31 -19.80
C LEU A 46 -21.91 11.19 -18.61
N GLY A 47 -20.94 11.86 -18.03
CA GLY A 47 -21.10 12.73 -16.87
C GLY A 47 -20.44 12.16 -15.62
N ILE A 48 -19.51 12.92 -15.04
CA ILE A 48 -18.79 12.55 -13.83
C ILE A 48 -18.95 13.63 -12.76
N ASP A 49 -19.02 13.20 -11.51
CA ASP A 49 -18.88 14.08 -10.36
C ASP A 49 -17.39 14.32 -10.09
N ILE A 50 -16.91 15.54 -10.45
CA ILE A 50 -15.50 15.90 -10.27
C ILE A 50 -15.14 16.02 -8.78
N VAL A 51 -16.07 16.43 -7.92
CA VAL A 51 -15.81 16.61 -6.48
C VAL A 51 -15.59 15.27 -5.80
N LEU A 52 -16.38 14.24 -6.12
CA LEU A 52 -16.18 12.89 -5.60
C LEU A 52 -14.87 12.28 -6.10
N ASN A 53 -14.54 12.47 -7.38
CA ASN A 53 -13.25 12.05 -7.92
C ASN A 53 -12.09 12.80 -7.25
N MET A 54 -12.22 14.11 -7.03
CA MET A 54 -11.22 14.91 -6.32
C MET A 54 -11.00 14.39 -4.89
N PHE A 55 -12.06 14.09 -4.15
CA PHE A 55 -11.96 13.56 -2.78
C PHE A 55 -11.26 12.21 -2.70
N TYR A 56 -11.35 11.40 -3.72
CA TYR A 56 -10.64 10.11 -3.75
C TYR A 56 -9.21 10.23 -4.27
N TYR A 57 -8.98 11.00 -5.36
CA TYR A 57 -7.71 10.98 -6.11
C TYR A 57 -6.81 12.19 -5.87
N CYS A 58 -7.36 13.37 -5.54
CA CYS A 58 -6.64 14.62 -5.66
C CYS A 58 -6.42 15.39 -4.34
N MET A 59 -6.67 14.76 -3.18
CA MET A 59 -6.54 15.43 -1.87
C MET A 59 -5.13 15.34 -1.26
N SER A 60 -4.18 14.74 -1.94
CA SER A 60 -2.79 14.66 -1.46
C SER A 60 -2.12 16.04 -1.46
N PRO A 61 -1.38 16.41 -0.39
CA PRO A 61 -0.60 17.66 -0.38
C PRO A 61 0.51 17.69 -1.45
N PHE A 62 0.96 16.52 -1.93
CA PHE A 62 1.94 16.43 -3.00
C PHE A 62 1.38 16.82 -4.37
N ASN A 63 0.06 16.93 -4.53
CA ASN A 63 -0.56 17.43 -5.77
C ASN A 63 -0.18 18.87 -6.09
N ILE A 64 0.40 19.61 -5.15
CA ILE A 64 1.00 20.93 -5.43
C ILE A 64 2.04 20.85 -6.55
N ILE A 65 2.72 19.70 -6.70
CA ILE A 65 3.68 19.46 -7.79
C ILE A 65 2.97 19.51 -9.14
N ALA A 66 1.82 18.84 -9.25
CA ALA A 66 1.01 18.83 -10.46
C ALA A 66 0.39 20.21 -10.76
N ILE A 67 -0.06 20.91 -9.73
CA ILE A 67 -0.60 22.28 -9.85
C ILE A 67 0.46 23.23 -10.42
N VAL A 68 1.72 23.11 -9.95
CA VAL A 68 2.83 23.96 -10.42
C VAL A 68 3.29 23.58 -11.83
N LEU A 69 3.30 22.29 -12.18
CA LEU A 69 3.76 21.81 -13.48
C LEU A 69 2.70 21.93 -14.59
N GLY A 70 1.42 21.96 -14.21
CA GLY A 70 0.27 22.08 -15.11
C GLY A 70 -0.17 20.76 -15.76
N PRO A 71 -1.33 20.78 -16.46
CA PRO A 71 -1.98 19.60 -17.00
C PRO A 71 -1.19 18.90 -18.12
N ASP A 72 -0.31 19.61 -18.83
CA ASP A 72 0.49 19.03 -19.93
C ASP A 72 1.68 18.20 -19.44
N ARG A 73 2.00 18.24 -18.14
CA ARG A 73 3.13 17.53 -17.53
C ARG A 73 2.72 16.52 -16.47
N VAL A 74 1.55 15.91 -16.66
CA VAL A 74 0.96 14.97 -15.68
C VAL A 74 1.87 13.75 -15.44
N GLU A 75 2.50 13.18 -16.48
CA GLU A 75 3.43 12.06 -16.33
C GLU A 75 4.63 12.42 -15.45
N LEU A 76 5.22 13.60 -15.67
CA LEU A 76 6.31 14.10 -14.82
C LEU A 76 5.85 14.32 -13.39
N SER A 77 4.68 14.91 -13.20
CA SER A 77 4.09 15.17 -11.89
C SER A 77 3.89 13.87 -11.11
N MET A 78 3.31 12.86 -11.74
CA MET A 78 3.09 11.53 -11.15
C MET A 78 4.41 10.85 -10.78
N THR A 79 5.39 10.85 -11.69
CA THR A 79 6.72 10.28 -11.44
C THR A 79 7.39 10.96 -10.24
N LEU A 80 7.38 12.29 -10.19
CA LEU A 80 7.96 13.04 -9.07
C LEU A 80 7.22 12.78 -7.75
N MET A 81 5.89 12.70 -7.78
CA MET A 81 5.10 12.38 -6.59
C MET A 81 5.43 10.99 -6.04
N ILE A 82 5.53 9.97 -6.89
CA ILE A 82 5.91 8.62 -6.46
C ILE A 82 7.30 8.62 -5.80
N VAL A 83 8.29 9.22 -6.47
CA VAL A 83 9.67 9.26 -5.97
C VAL A 83 9.77 10.03 -4.65
N LEU A 84 9.16 11.21 -4.56
CA LEU A 84 9.22 12.04 -3.35
C LEU A 84 8.47 11.39 -2.18
N LYS A 85 7.28 10.84 -2.40
CA LYS A 85 6.53 10.13 -1.35
C LYS A 85 7.28 8.89 -0.87
N ALA A 86 7.82 8.07 -1.79
CA ALA A 86 8.64 6.92 -1.42
C ALA A 86 9.88 7.33 -0.61
N SER A 87 10.51 8.45 -0.97
CA SER A 87 11.65 9.01 -0.23
C SER A 87 11.28 9.47 1.19
N CYS A 88 10.04 9.89 1.44
CA CYS A 88 9.56 10.28 2.76
C CYS A 88 9.31 9.08 3.70
N LEU A 89 9.18 7.86 3.18
CA LEU A 89 8.89 6.68 4.01
C LEU A 89 10.05 6.32 4.94
N ALA A 90 11.30 6.38 4.47
CA ALA A 90 12.45 6.03 5.29
C ALA A 90 12.64 6.99 6.49
N PRO A 91 12.56 8.32 6.33
CA PRO A 91 12.55 9.26 7.47
C PRO A 91 11.36 9.05 8.42
N ALA A 92 10.16 8.74 7.90
CA ALA A 92 8.99 8.47 8.73
C ALA A 92 9.18 7.20 9.57
N GLY A 93 9.67 6.12 8.97
CA GLY A 93 10.03 4.89 9.68
C GLY A 93 11.14 5.12 10.71
N LEU A 94 12.22 5.83 10.34
CA LEU A 94 13.28 6.23 11.27
C LEU A 94 12.73 6.99 12.48
N PHE A 95 11.83 7.95 12.23
CA PHE A 95 11.21 8.73 13.30
C PHE A 95 10.46 7.81 14.28
N PHE A 96 9.68 6.83 13.77
CA PHE A 96 8.99 5.86 14.60
C PHE A 96 9.97 5.03 15.43
N PHE A 97 10.91 4.33 14.80
CA PHE A 97 11.84 3.45 15.51
C PHE A 97 12.72 4.18 16.52
N ARG A 98 12.99 5.46 16.29
CA ARG A 98 13.77 6.29 17.20
C ARG A 98 12.97 6.80 18.39
N HIS A 99 11.66 7.08 18.25
CA HIS A 99 10.86 7.78 19.25
C HIS A 99 9.73 6.94 19.87
N SER A 100 9.39 5.79 19.28
CA SER A 100 8.37 4.88 19.81
C SER A 100 8.79 4.26 21.15
N LYS A 101 7.78 3.94 21.97
CA LYS A 101 7.96 3.25 23.25
C LYS A 101 8.55 1.84 23.12
N ILE A 102 8.54 1.23 21.95
CA ILE A 102 9.19 -0.06 21.72
C ILE A 102 10.71 0.02 21.97
N ARG A 103 11.31 1.21 21.85
CA ARG A 103 12.70 1.45 22.19
C ARG A 103 13.05 1.11 23.65
N ARG A 104 12.09 1.15 24.58
CA ARG A 104 12.29 0.75 25.99
C ARG A 104 12.79 -0.69 26.16
N PHE A 105 12.63 -1.53 25.14
CA PHE A 105 13.15 -2.90 25.12
C PHE A 105 14.65 -2.97 24.83
N ALA A 106 15.30 -1.84 24.50
CA ALA A 106 16.75 -1.81 24.33
C ALA A 106 17.47 -2.30 25.60
N GLU A 107 18.57 -3.00 25.40
CA GLU A 107 19.40 -3.48 26.50
C GLU A 107 20.02 -2.35 27.30
N LYS A 108 20.16 -2.57 28.61
CA LYS A 108 20.90 -1.65 29.46
C LYS A 108 22.35 -1.59 29.00
N GLY A 109 22.83 -0.40 28.65
CA GLY A 109 24.20 -0.18 28.16
C GLY A 109 24.35 -0.18 26.64
N LEU A 110 23.31 -0.45 25.87
CA LEU A 110 23.35 -0.23 24.41
C LEU A 110 23.45 1.27 24.13
N SER A 111 24.52 1.70 23.46
CA SER A 111 24.74 3.13 23.22
C SER A 111 23.72 3.71 22.24
N GLU A 112 23.40 5.00 22.42
CA GLU A 112 22.49 5.77 21.55
C GLU A 112 22.90 5.72 20.07
N LYS A 113 24.21 5.65 19.78
CA LYS A 113 24.74 5.52 18.43
C LYS A 113 24.22 4.26 17.75
N TYR A 114 24.24 3.12 18.45
CA TYR A 114 23.75 1.85 17.88
C TYR A 114 22.23 1.84 17.73
N ILE A 115 21.50 2.36 18.71
CA ILE A 115 20.03 2.50 18.61
C ILE A 115 19.68 3.36 17.39
N THR A 116 20.42 4.44 17.14
CA THR A 116 20.19 5.31 15.97
C THR A 116 20.46 4.57 14.66
N VAL A 117 21.59 3.85 14.57
CA VAL A 117 21.93 3.08 13.36
C VAL A 117 20.91 1.97 13.07
N ILE A 118 20.49 1.23 14.10
CA ILE A 118 19.43 0.22 13.97
C ILE A 118 18.11 0.88 13.54
N SER A 119 17.76 2.03 14.11
CA SER A 119 16.54 2.76 13.73
C SER A 119 16.60 3.25 12.27
N MET A 120 17.76 3.72 11.78
CA MET A 120 17.97 4.08 10.38
C MET A 120 17.75 2.88 9.45
N MET A 121 18.33 1.74 9.81
CA MET A 121 18.19 0.49 9.06
C MET A 121 16.71 0.07 8.98
N PHE A 122 15.97 0.08 10.10
CA PHE A 122 14.55 -0.25 10.10
C PHE A 122 13.68 0.80 9.40
N GLY A 123 14.10 2.07 9.38
CA GLY A 123 13.50 3.10 8.54
C GLY A 123 13.65 2.80 7.05
N LEU A 124 14.83 2.35 6.60
CA LEU A 124 15.06 1.89 5.23
C LEU A 124 14.24 0.63 4.89
N LEU A 125 14.17 -0.34 5.81
CA LEU A 125 13.33 -1.53 5.66
C LEU A 125 11.84 -1.18 5.53
N TYR A 126 11.38 -0.16 6.27
CA TYR A 126 10.02 0.34 6.14
C TYR A 126 9.74 0.92 4.75
N ALA A 127 10.70 1.60 4.14
CA ALA A 127 10.56 2.19 2.82
C ALA A 127 10.77 1.19 1.66
N LEU A 128 11.59 0.16 1.84
CA LEU A 128 12.03 -0.74 0.78
C LEU A 128 11.53 -2.18 0.93
N ASN A 129 10.53 -2.41 1.80
CA ASN A 129 9.86 -3.71 1.84
C ASN A 129 9.06 -3.96 0.55
N SER A 130 8.79 -5.22 0.23
CA SER A 130 8.09 -5.58 -1.01
C SER A 130 6.70 -4.98 -1.13
N TYR A 131 5.97 -4.75 -0.04
CA TYR A 131 4.68 -4.07 -0.13
C TYR A 131 4.82 -2.67 -0.75
N VAL A 132 5.76 -1.86 -0.25
CA VAL A 132 6.01 -0.52 -0.78
C VAL A 132 6.56 -0.59 -2.21
N VAL A 133 7.53 -1.47 -2.47
CA VAL A 133 8.13 -1.62 -3.80
C VAL A 133 7.08 -2.02 -4.83
N VAL A 134 6.20 -2.95 -4.50
CA VAL A 134 5.16 -3.45 -5.42
C VAL A 134 4.04 -2.43 -5.60
N TYR A 135 3.58 -1.76 -4.53
CA TYR A 135 2.40 -0.90 -4.56
C TYR A 135 2.69 0.60 -4.64
N ASN A 136 3.94 1.03 -4.87
CA ASN A 136 4.29 2.46 -4.96
C ASN A 136 3.62 3.20 -6.13
N HIS A 137 3.19 2.49 -7.18
CA HIS A 137 2.37 3.06 -8.26
C HIS A 137 0.99 3.53 -7.76
N ASN A 138 0.47 2.96 -6.67
CA ASN A 138 -0.71 3.50 -5.99
C ASN A 138 -0.32 4.72 -5.17
N VAL A 139 -0.05 5.82 -5.86
CA VAL A 139 0.45 7.08 -5.29
C VAL A 139 -0.41 7.60 -4.13
N LEU A 140 -1.70 7.27 -4.13
CA LEU A 140 -2.68 7.63 -3.11
C LEU A 140 -2.44 6.94 -1.77
N TRP A 141 -1.88 5.73 -1.78
CA TRP A 141 -1.64 4.94 -0.56
C TRP A 141 -0.39 5.41 0.19
N LEU A 142 0.57 6.00 -0.54
CA LEU A 142 1.85 6.44 0.02
C LEU A 142 1.68 7.52 1.09
N ASP A 143 0.70 8.42 0.97
CA ASP A 143 0.41 9.43 2.00
C ASP A 143 0.05 8.79 3.34
N GLY A 144 -0.80 7.77 3.30
CA GLY A 144 -1.17 7.02 4.51
C GLY A 144 0.00 6.26 5.11
N LEU A 145 0.87 5.66 4.28
CA LEU A 145 2.09 5.01 4.75
C LEU A 145 3.09 6.02 5.37
N ILE A 146 3.18 7.25 4.84
CA ILE A 146 4.00 8.31 5.46
C ILE A 146 3.42 8.71 6.83
N LEU A 147 2.09 8.83 6.95
CA LEU A 147 1.43 9.23 8.20
C LEU A 147 1.43 8.13 9.27
N LEU A 148 1.40 6.86 8.87
CA LEU A 148 1.25 5.71 9.76
C LEU A 148 2.25 5.69 10.94
N PRO A 149 3.57 5.90 10.75
CA PRO A 149 4.55 5.97 11.84
C PRO A 149 4.25 7.07 12.87
N PHE A 150 3.80 8.24 12.41
CA PHE A 150 3.46 9.37 13.29
C PHE A 150 2.15 9.11 14.05
N ILE A 151 1.15 8.52 13.39
CA ILE A 151 -0.11 8.11 14.02
C ILE A 151 0.16 7.03 15.07
N ALA A 152 1.04 6.06 14.79
CA ALA A 152 1.41 5.03 15.75
C ALA A 152 1.98 5.63 17.05
N ILE A 153 2.90 6.59 16.96
CA ILE A 153 3.43 7.30 18.14
C ILE A 153 2.31 8.09 18.85
N ALA A 154 1.44 8.74 18.10
CA ALA A 154 0.31 9.47 18.69
C ALA A 154 -0.65 8.53 19.45
N VAL A 155 -0.89 7.31 18.97
CA VAL A 155 -1.67 6.26 19.68
C VAL A 155 -0.99 5.86 20.99
N GLU A 156 0.34 5.72 21.01
CA GLU A 156 1.08 5.43 22.25
C GLU A 156 0.86 6.51 23.33
N HIS A 157 0.91 7.77 22.92
CA HIS A 157 0.68 8.89 23.83
C HIS A 157 -0.79 9.05 24.21
N LEU A 158 -1.71 8.80 23.29
CA LEU A 158 -3.15 8.81 23.53
C LEU A 158 -3.54 7.77 24.60
N ALA A 159 -2.94 6.58 24.56
CA ALA A 159 -3.16 5.54 25.57
C ALA A 159 -2.78 6.03 26.98
N GLU A 160 -1.79 6.93 27.11
CA GLU A 160 -1.41 7.58 28.36
C GLU A 160 -2.25 8.83 28.72
N GLY A 161 -3.18 9.22 27.86
CA GLY A 161 -3.96 10.45 28.03
C GLY A 161 -3.27 11.72 27.56
N LYS A 162 -2.28 11.60 26.69
CA LYS A 162 -1.50 12.70 26.10
C LYS A 162 -1.73 12.81 24.60
N TRP A 163 -1.38 13.93 24.01
CA TRP A 163 -1.38 14.16 22.54
C TRP A 163 -2.73 13.94 21.84
N GLN A 164 -3.85 14.15 22.52
CA GLN A 164 -5.17 13.92 21.96
C GLN A 164 -5.38 14.69 20.65
N LEU A 165 -5.08 15.99 20.66
CA LEU A 165 -5.22 16.83 19.47
C LEU A 165 -4.28 16.40 18.32
N ARG A 166 -3.03 16.03 18.65
CA ARG A 166 -2.08 15.55 17.63
C ARG A 166 -2.59 14.26 16.97
N TYR A 167 -3.08 13.32 17.77
CA TYR A 167 -3.71 12.09 17.26
C TYR A 167 -4.89 12.42 16.34
N THR A 168 -5.79 13.28 16.80
CA THR A 168 -6.98 13.69 16.05
C THR A 168 -6.61 14.33 14.70
N LEU A 169 -5.67 15.27 14.71
CA LEU A 169 -5.26 15.95 13.47
C LEU A 169 -4.55 15.00 12.50
N LEU A 170 -3.65 14.15 12.97
CA LEU A 170 -2.97 13.17 12.12
C LEU A 170 -3.96 12.17 11.50
N LEU A 171 -4.93 11.69 12.27
CA LEU A 171 -5.96 10.78 11.77
C LEU A 171 -6.91 11.50 10.81
N ALA A 172 -7.30 12.76 11.11
CA ALA A 172 -8.10 13.58 10.20
C ALA A 172 -7.36 13.81 8.85
N CYS A 173 -6.05 14.11 8.89
CA CYS A 173 -5.25 14.21 7.66
C CYS A 173 -5.25 12.90 6.86
N ALA A 174 -5.17 11.74 7.53
CA ALA A 174 -5.25 10.46 6.82
C ALA A 174 -6.58 10.32 6.07
N PHE A 175 -7.72 10.67 6.69
CA PHE A 175 -9.03 10.65 6.04
C PHE A 175 -9.15 11.69 4.91
N LEU A 176 -8.59 12.89 5.11
CA LEU A 176 -8.62 13.93 4.09
C LEU A 176 -7.76 13.55 2.87
N PHE A 177 -6.58 12.97 3.07
CA PHE A 177 -5.68 12.64 1.96
C PHE A 177 -6.17 11.45 1.14
N ASN A 178 -6.67 10.40 1.80
CA ASN A 178 -7.37 9.29 1.15
C ASN A 178 -8.19 8.50 2.18
N TYR A 179 -9.50 8.70 2.18
CA TYR A 179 -10.41 8.04 3.14
C TYR A 179 -10.42 6.51 3.01
N TYR A 180 -10.17 5.97 1.82
CA TYR A 180 -10.10 4.53 1.61
C TYR A 180 -8.89 3.92 2.32
N PHE A 181 -7.71 4.52 2.18
CA PHE A 181 -6.51 4.02 2.86
C PHE A 181 -6.57 4.29 4.37
N ALA A 182 -7.24 5.38 4.79
CA ALA A 182 -7.48 5.68 6.20
C ALA A 182 -8.27 4.57 6.91
N PHE A 183 -9.16 3.85 6.22
CA PHE A 183 -9.83 2.67 6.76
C PHE A 183 -8.81 1.60 7.22
N TYR A 184 -7.79 1.31 6.43
CA TYR A 184 -6.73 0.36 6.84
C TYR A 184 -5.84 0.91 7.96
N ILE A 185 -5.62 2.24 8.01
CA ILE A 185 -4.97 2.88 9.16
C ILE A 185 -5.82 2.67 10.42
N CYS A 186 -7.14 2.78 10.34
CA CYS A 186 -8.03 2.48 11.48
C CYS A 186 -7.89 1.03 11.95
N LEU A 187 -7.80 0.07 11.05
CA LEU A 187 -7.53 -1.32 11.42
C LEU A 187 -6.20 -1.46 12.18
N PHE A 188 -5.14 -0.81 11.68
CA PHE A 188 -3.84 -0.80 12.36
C PHE A 188 -3.92 -0.18 13.75
N ILE A 189 -4.51 1.02 13.89
CA ILE A 189 -4.53 1.72 15.18
C ILE A 189 -5.36 1.00 16.25
N VAL A 190 -6.41 0.28 15.85
CA VAL A 190 -7.17 -0.59 16.76
C VAL A 190 -6.28 -1.71 17.29
N CYS A 191 -5.61 -2.46 16.41
CA CYS A 191 -4.68 -3.51 16.80
C CYS A 191 -3.56 -2.95 17.71
N TYR A 192 -2.98 -1.81 17.32
CA TYR A 192 -1.86 -1.21 18.02
C TYR A 192 -2.25 -0.61 19.38
N PHE A 193 -3.46 -0.04 19.49
CA PHE A 193 -3.99 0.48 20.74
C PHE A 193 -4.18 -0.63 21.79
N PHE A 194 -4.75 -1.77 21.42
CA PHE A 194 -4.91 -2.89 22.36
C PHE A 194 -3.59 -3.58 22.73
N MET A 195 -2.55 -3.37 21.98
CA MET A 195 -1.20 -3.83 22.32
C MET A 195 -0.49 -2.99 23.38
N GLN A 196 -0.97 -1.77 23.68
CA GLN A 196 -0.37 -0.93 24.71
C GLN A 196 -0.46 -1.59 26.09
N ASP A 197 0.42 -1.18 27.01
CA ASP A 197 0.42 -1.71 28.37
C ASP A 197 -0.66 -1.05 29.23
N TRP A 198 -1.67 -1.82 29.58
CA TRP A 198 -2.76 -1.41 30.44
C TRP A 198 -2.52 -1.90 31.87
N LYS A 199 -2.57 -0.98 32.86
CA LYS A 199 -2.35 -1.32 34.27
C LYS A 199 -3.47 -2.18 34.83
N ASN A 200 -4.71 -1.88 34.47
CA ASN A 200 -5.91 -2.59 34.90
C ASN A 200 -7.09 -2.33 33.93
N ALA A 201 -8.21 -3.02 34.12
CA ALA A 201 -9.40 -2.89 33.29
C ALA A 201 -10.00 -1.46 33.29
N LYS A 202 -9.95 -0.74 34.42
CA LYS A 202 -10.44 0.65 34.50
C LYS A 202 -9.62 1.58 33.60
N ASN A 203 -8.31 1.43 33.58
CA ASN A 203 -7.41 2.23 32.71
C ASN A 203 -7.63 1.89 31.24
N LEU A 204 -7.85 0.61 30.90
CA LEU A 204 -8.19 0.19 29.54
C LEU A 204 -9.52 0.83 29.11
N TRP A 205 -10.58 0.76 29.93
CA TRP A 205 -11.88 1.33 29.57
C TRP A 205 -11.82 2.84 29.38
N SER A 206 -11.18 3.57 30.28
CA SER A 206 -10.93 5.00 30.11
C SER A 206 -10.13 5.32 28.85
N GLY A 207 -9.15 4.46 28.51
CA GLY A 207 -8.40 4.55 27.26
C GLY A 207 -9.27 4.34 26.03
N VAL A 208 -10.16 3.33 26.07
CA VAL A 208 -11.12 3.03 24.97
C VAL A 208 -12.06 4.20 24.73
N CYS A 209 -12.68 4.76 25.78
CA CYS A 209 -13.55 5.93 25.65
C CYS A 209 -12.81 7.12 25.02
N ARG A 210 -11.57 7.35 25.46
CA ARG A 210 -10.71 8.41 24.92
C ARG A 210 -10.36 8.14 23.45
N PHE A 211 -9.91 6.94 23.14
CA PHE A 211 -9.57 6.52 21.77
C PHE A 211 -10.76 6.71 20.83
N PHE A 212 -11.93 6.21 21.21
CA PHE A 212 -13.15 6.34 20.42
C PHE A 212 -13.55 7.81 20.24
N GLY A 213 -13.64 8.59 21.34
CA GLY A 213 -14.06 10.00 21.27
C GLY A 213 -13.17 10.85 20.38
N TRP A 214 -11.84 10.72 20.47
CA TRP A 214 -10.91 11.48 19.63
C TRP A 214 -10.84 10.95 18.19
N SER A 215 -11.13 9.66 17.96
CA SER A 215 -11.28 9.12 16.61
C SER A 215 -12.54 9.65 15.92
N VAL A 216 -13.66 9.71 16.62
CA VAL A 216 -14.91 10.34 16.11
C VAL A 216 -14.66 11.81 15.78
N MET A 217 -13.95 12.53 16.63
CA MET A 217 -13.59 13.93 16.37
C MET A 217 -12.71 14.07 15.09
N ALA A 218 -11.79 13.14 14.87
CA ALA A 218 -10.97 13.13 13.64
C ALA A 218 -11.82 12.94 12.38
N VAL A 219 -12.74 11.98 12.40
CA VAL A 219 -13.69 11.74 11.29
C VAL A 219 -14.61 12.94 11.10
N SER A 220 -15.06 13.60 12.20
CA SER A 220 -15.89 14.80 12.12
C SER A 220 -15.17 15.98 11.45
N ILE A 221 -13.87 16.18 11.74
CA ILE A 221 -13.03 17.19 11.06
C ILE A 221 -12.93 16.89 9.56
N ALA A 222 -12.78 15.62 9.19
CA ALA A 222 -12.74 15.18 7.80
C ALA A 222 -14.14 15.01 7.17
N GLY A 223 -15.21 15.40 7.87
CA GLY A 223 -16.59 15.12 7.50
C GLY A 223 -16.99 15.66 6.13
N MET A 224 -16.42 16.78 5.70
CA MET A 224 -16.68 17.34 4.37
C MET A 224 -16.22 16.43 3.20
N VAL A 225 -15.25 15.56 3.45
CA VAL A 225 -14.78 14.56 2.48
C VAL A 225 -15.47 13.21 2.74
N VAL A 226 -15.52 12.78 4.00
CA VAL A 226 -15.98 11.45 4.38
C VAL A 226 -17.48 11.27 4.13
N LEU A 227 -18.32 12.25 4.47
CA LEU A 227 -19.78 12.10 4.36
C LEU A 227 -20.26 12.00 2.91
N PRO A 228 -19.85 12.90 1.98
CA PRO A 228 -20.22 12.75 0.57
C PRO A 228 -19.67 11.47 -0.06
N SER A 229 -18.43 11.09 0.30
CA SER A 229 -17.82 9.86 -0.20
C SER A 229 -18.55 8.61 0.29
N LEU A 230 -18.94 8.58 1.56
CA LEU A 230 -19.73 7.48 2.13
C LEU A 230 -21.12 7.39 1.46
N TYR A 231 -21.78 8.54 1.26
CA TYR A 231 -23.05 8.58 0.53
C TYR A 231 -22.89 8.04 -0.90
N ALA A 232 -21.83 8.44 -1.59
CA ALA A 232 -21.55 7.96 -2.94
C ALA A 232 -21.28 6.44 -2.98
N ILE A 233 -20.49 5.91 -2.04
CA ILE A 233 -20.23 4.47 -1.94
C ILE A 233 -21.52 3.69 -1.71
N MET A 234 -22.40 4.17 -0.84
CA MET A 234 -23.63 3.47 -0.47
C MET A 234 -24.74 3.55 -1.53
N ASN A 235 -24.80 4.62 -2.32
CA ASN A 235 -25.95 4.91 -3.17
C ASN A 235 -25.61 5.05 -4.66
N LEU A 236 -24.40 5.43 -5.01
CA LEU A 236 -24.03 5.77 -6.39
C LEU A 236 -22.96 4.82 -6.95
N SER A 237 -22.14 4.21 -6.10
CA SER A 237 -21.03 3.38 -6.56
C SER A 237 -21.48 1.97 -6.89
N SER A 238 -20.97 1.45 -8.00
CA SER A 238 -21.06 0.04 -8.34
C SER A 238 -20.05 -0.84 -7.59
N CYS A 239 -19.15 -0.23 -6.82
CA CYS A 239 -18.20 -0.94 -5.97
C CYS A 239 -18.94 -1.74 -4.89
N GLY A 240 -18.87 -3.04 -4.92
CA GLY A 240 -19.45 -3.92 -3.89
C GLY A 240 -20.43 -4.97 -4.39
N ASN A 241 -20.96 -4.83 -5.60
CA ASN A 241 -21.89 -5.81 -6.18
C ASN A 241 -21.19 -6.97 -6.92
N GLY A 242 -19.98 -7.32 -6.52
CA GLY A 242 -19.30 -8.50 -7.06
C GLY A 242 -19.93 -9.79 -6.53
N ASP A 243 -20.26 -10.73 -7.43
CA ASP A 243 -20.73 -12.05 -7.06
C ASP A 243 -19.68 -12.78 -6.20
N TYR A 244 -20.01 -12.98 -4.93
CA TYR A 244 -19.19 -13.69 -4.00
C TYR A 244 -19.39 -15.20 -4.19
N SER A 245 -18.68 -15.79 -5.15
CA SER A 245 -18.80 -17.22 -5.47
C SER A 245 -17.87 -18.13 -4.64
N LEU A 246 -16.96 -17.55 -3.84
CA LEU A 246 -15.97 -18.33 -3.11
C LEU A 246 -16.44 -18.68 -1.69
N PRO A 247 -16.22 -19.93 -1.22
CA PRO A 247 -16.56 -20.31 0.14
C PRO A 247 -15.81 -19.48 1.20
N TRP A 248 -16.51 -19.03 2.22
CA TRP A 248 -15.97 -18.25 3.35
C TRP A 248 -14.74 -18.85 4.03
N TYR A 249 -14.73 -20.19 4.11
CA TYR A 249 -13.67 -20.97 4.76
C TYR A 249 -12.48 -21.27 3.83
N ARG A 250 -12.55 -20.88 2.57
CA ARG A 250 -11.44 -21.10 1.63
C ARG A 250 -10.20 -20.36 2.11
N ILE A 251 -9.10 -21.09 2.20
CA ILE A 251 -7.79 -20.56 2.57
C ILE A 251 -6.93 -20.49 1.31
N SER A 252 -6.07 -19.46 1.22
CA SER A 252 -5.08 -19.33 0.15
C SER A 252 -4.02 -20.44 0.27
N ASN A 253 -3.19 -20.57 -0.76
CA ASN A 253 -2.01 -21.43 -0.68
C ASN A 253 -1.02 -20.89 0.36
N LEU A 254 -0.92 -21.56 1.51
CA LEU A 254 -0.02 -21.16 2.59
C LEU A 254 1.46 -21.20 2.18
N GLY A 255 1.84 -22.04 1.22
CA GLY A 255 3.17 -22.04 0.62
C GLY A 255 3.46 -20.70 -0.07
N MET A 256 2.53 -20.19 -0.88
CA MET A 256 2.65 -18.86 -1.51
C MET A 256 2.73 -17.74 -0.47
N PHE A 257 1.98 -17.84 0.63
CA PHE A 257 2.06 -16.86 1.72
C PHE A 257 3.46 -16.87 2.36
N VAL A 258 4.02 -18.02 2.71
CA VAL A 258 5.38 -18.14 3.28
C VAL A 258 6.42 -17.65 2.27
N ASN A 259 6.31 -18.08 1.02
CA ASN A 259 7.19 -17.67 -0.07
C ASN A 259 7.21 -16.16 -0.29
N SER A 260 6.11 -15.46 0.05
CA SER A 260 6.02 -13.99 -0.07
C SER A 260 6.99 -13.22 0.85
N PHE A 261 7.59 -13.88 1.84
CA PHE A 261 8.64 -13.31 2.68
C PHE A 261 10.05 -13.57 2.14
N TYR A 262 10.20 -14.25 1.02
CA TYR A 262 11.49 -14.55 0.42
C TYR A 262 11.95 -13.41 -0.50
N PRO A 263 13.26 -13.12 -0.55
CA PRO A 263 13.80 -12.11 -1.47
C PRO A 263 13.80 -12.59 -2.92
N LEU A 264 14.00 -11.67 -3.85
CA LEU A 264 14.14 -11.89 -5.29
C LEU A 264 12.95 -12.59 -5.96
N ARG A 265 11.78 -12.52 -5.34
CA ARG A 265 10.55 -13.09 -5.87
C ARG A 265 9.93 -12.14 -6.90
N GLN A 266 9.23 -12.72 -7.88
CA GLN A 266 8.37 -11.94 -8.77
C GLN A 266 7.23 -11.28 -8.01
N ILE A 267 6.82 -10.10 -8.47
CA ILE A 267 5.70 -9.37 -7.88
C ILE A 267 4.38 -10.11 -8.10
N SER A 268 3.48 -10.00 -7.14
CA SER A 268 2.13 -10.57 -7.24
C SER A 268 1.11 -9.44 -7.14
N THR A 269 0.29 -9.27 -8.17
CA THR A 269 -0.75 -8.25 -8.26
C THR A 269 -2.14 -8.83 -8.56
N GLY A 270 -2.32 -10.14 -8.32
CA GLY A 270 -3.58 -10.86 -8.55
C GLY A 270 -4.75 -10.35 -7.69
N TYR A 271 -5.93 -10.92 -7.90
CA TYR A 271 -7.18 -10.40 -7.34
C TYR A 271 -7.27 -10.51 -5.82
N LEU A 272 -7.45 -11.70 -5.29
CA LEU A 272 -7.85 -11.87 -3.90
C LEU A 272 -6.65 -12.03 -2.95
N PHE A 273 -5.69 -12.87 -3.31
CA PHE A 273 -4.55 -13.24 -2.46
C PHE A 273 -3.22 -12.87 -3.11
N SER A 274 -2.94 -11.57 -3.20
CA SER A 274 -1.62 -11.08 -3.61
C SER A 274 -0.74 -10.92 -2.37
N HIS A 275 0.32 -11.71 -2.28
CA HIS A 275 1.22 -11.68 -1.14
C HIS A 275 2.56 -11.06 -1.53
N ASN A 276 2.88 -9.89 -0.96
CA ASN A 276 4.15 -9.18 -1.14
C ASN A 276 4.66 -8.71 0.24
N ASN A 277 5.05 -9.67 1.09
CA ASN A 277 5.31 -9.44 2.51
C ASN A 277 6.80 -9.38 2.86
N TYR A 278 7.72 -9.51 1.88
CA TYR A 278 9.15 -9.49 2.16
C TYR A 278 9.57 -8.17 2.84
N CYS A 279 10.32 -8.29 3.92
CA CYS A 279 10.85 -7.18 4.71
C CYS A 279 12.27 -7.43 5.23
N GLY A 280 12.97 -8.41 4.67
CA GLY A 280 14.33 -8.83 5.02
C GLY A 280 14.38 -10.13 5.80
N ILE A 281 15.22 -11.08 5.38
CA ILE A 281 15.45 -12.35 6.10
C ILE A 281 15.95 -12.09 7.52
N LEU A 282 16.85 -11.11 7.67
CA LEU A 282 17.33 -10.68 8.98
C LEU A 282 16.19 -10.30 9.93
N VAL A 283 15.18 -9.58 9.43
CA VAL A 283 14.02 -9.15 10.24
C VAL A 283 13.23 -10.36 10.71
N ILE A 284 12.98 -11.34 9.84
CA ILE A 284 12.27 -12.58 10.20
C ILE A 284 13.06 -13.37 11.27
N MET A 285 14.38 -13.45 11.14
CA MET A 285 15.23 -14.08 12.15
C MET A 285 15.11 -13.39 13.51
N PHE A 286 15.18 -12.06 13.54
CA PHE A 286 15.03 -11.29 14.78
C PHE A 286 13.59 -11.28 15.32
N PHE A 287 12.58 -11.39 14.47
CA PHE A 287 11.21 -11.65 14.90
C PHE A 287 11.10 -12.98 15.64
N LEU A 288 11.67 -14.05 15.11
CA LEU A 288 11.72 -15.35 15.81
C LEU A 288 12.50 -15.25 17.12
N LEU A 289 13.65 -14.57 17.14
CA LEU A 289 14.42 -14.33 18.37
C LEU A 289 13.65 -13.50 19.39
N PHE A 290 12.81 -12.54 18.96
CA PHE A 290 11.90 -11.79 19.85
C PHE A 290 10.94 -12.74 20.60
N LEU A 291 10.39 -13.73 19.94
CA LEU A 291 9.49 -14.71 20.57
C LEU A 291 10.17 -15.47 21.71
N PHE A 292 11.46 -15.82 21.57
CA PHE A 292 12.25 -16.51 22.58
C PHE A 292 12.99 -15.56 23.55
N GLY A 293 12.94 -14.25 23.31
CA GLY A 293 13.74 -13.25 24.04
C GLY A 293 13.44 -13.23 25.54
N ALA A 294 14.51 -13.27 26.37
CA ALA A 294 14.39 -13.09 27.81
C ALA A 294 14.06 -11.62 28.16
N GLY A 295 13.46 -11.39 29.34
CA GLY A 295 13.19 -10.05 29.86
C GLY A 295 12.06 -9.26 29.15
N ILE A 296 11.31 -9.89 28.25
CA ILE A 296 10.07 -9.38 27.67
C ILE A 296 8.90 -10.15 28.29
N LYS A 297 7.90 -9.42 28.83
CA LYS A 297 6.73 -10.05 29.46
C LYS A 297 6.01 -10.99 28.48
N CYS A 298 5.72 -12.21 28.95
CA CYS A 298 5.01 -13.20 28.13
C CYS A 298 3.66 -12.67 27.62
N SER A 299 2.92 -11.92 28.45
CA SER A 299 1.65 -11.28 28.05
C SER A 299 1.82 -10.29 26.88
N PHE A 300 2.94 -9.59 26.79
CA PHE A 300 3.23 -8.72 25.65
C PHE A 300 3.47 -9.53 24.37
N LYS A 301 4.31 -10.56 24.46
CA LYS A 301 4.56 -11.47 23.31
C LYS A 301 3.29 -12.15 22.84
N LEU A 302 2.44 -12.62 23.77
CA LEU A 302 1.19 -13.29 23.44
C LEU A 302 0.23 -12.35 22.69
N ARG A 303 0.05 -11.09 23.16
CA ARG A 303 -0.75 -10.09 22.44
C ARG A 303 -0.18 -9.81 21.05
N TYR A 304 1.14 -9.73 20.95
CA TYR A 304 1.84 -9.50 19.69
C TYR A 304 1.59 -10.65 18.70
N THR A 305 1.82 -11.87 19.15
CA THR A 305 1.58 -13.07 18.34
C THR A 305 0.12 -13.20 17.93
N ALA A 306 -0.82 -12.86 18.82
CA ALA A 306 -2.25 -12.88 18.52
C ALA A 306 -2.62 -11.89 17.40
N VAL A 307 -2.07 -10.68 17.41
CA VAL A 307 -2.28 -9.69 16.32
C VAL A 307 -1.68 -10.19 15.01
N ILE A 308 -0.45 -10.70 15.02
CA ILE A 308 0.19 -11.24 13.82
C ILE A 308 -0.62 -12.43 13.27
N LEU A 309 -1.08 -13.33 14.14
CA LEU A 309 -1.89 -14.48 13.73
C LEU A 309 -3.25 -14.03 13.15
N PHE A 310 -3.93 -13.08 13.79
CA PHE A 310 -5.16 -12.49 13.28
C PHE A 310 -4.98 -11.89 11.87
N LEU A 311 -3.94 -11.10 11.66
CA LEU A 311 -3.63 -10.51 10.36
C LEU A 311 -3.24 -11.58 9.33
N THR A 312 -2.48 -12.60 9.74
CA THR A 312 -2.12 -13.74 8.88
C THR A 312 -3.36 -14.49 8.41
N ILE A 313 -4.29 -14.79 9.32
CA ILE A 313 -5.57 -15.42 8.96
C ILE A 313 -6.37 -14.48 8.03
N GLY A 314 -6.43 -13.19 8.32
CA GLY A 314 -7.11 -12.19 7.49
C GLY A 314 -6.57 -12.11 6.08
N LEU A 315 -5.26 -12.23 5.90
CA LEU A 315 -4.62 -12.22 4.57
C LEU A 315 -4.82 -13.51 3.78
N ASN A 316 -5.20 -14.61 4.43
CA ASN A 316 -5.24 -15.93 3.82
C ASN A 316 -6.62 -16.57 3.78
N MET A 317 -7.61 -16.12 4.56
CA MET A 317 -8.96 -16.69 4.61
C MET A 317 -9.97 -15.75 3.95
N VAL A 318 -10.71 -16.24 2.95
CA VAL A 318 -11.65 -15.45 2.13
C VAL A 318 -12.63 -14.64 2.99
N GLY A 319 -13.30 -15.25 3.96
CA GLY A 319 -14.31 -14.55 4.77
C GLY A 319 -13.74 -13.42 5.62
N LEU A 320 -12.60 -13.65 6.28
CA LEU A 320 -11.97 -12.61 7.09
C LEU A 320 -11.32 -11.54 6.20
N ASN A 321 -10.76 -11.93 5.06
CA ASN A 321 -10.22 -11.00 4.06
C ASN A 321 -11.31 -10.03 3.57
N TYR A 322 -12.50 -10.55 3.24
CA TYR A 322 -13.66 -9.74 2.86
C TYR A 322 -14.05 -8.73 3.95
N VAL A 323 -14.15 -9.17 5.21
CA VAL A 323 -14.45 -8.26 6.34
C VAL A 323 -13.39 -7.17 6.49
N LEU A 324 -12.11 -7.54 6.41
CA LEU A 324 -10.99 -6.60 6.56
C LEU A 324 -10.80 -5.67 5.35
N HIS A 325 -11.46 -5.95 4.22
CA HIS A 325 -11.57 -5.02 3.07
C HIS A 325 -12.86 -4.19 3.08
N GLY A 326 -13.53 -4.06 4.23
CA GLY A 326 -14.74 -3.25 4.37
C GLY A 326 -15.96 -3.86 3.69
N PHE A 327 -16.09 -5.20 3.76
CA PHE A 327 -17.17 -5.98 3.15
C PHE A 327 -17.23 -5.85 1.63
N THR A 328 -16.06 -5.74 1.00
CA THR A 328 -15.93 -5.68 -0.47
C THR A 328 -14.91 -6.72 -0.95
N ILE A 329 -15.06 -7.15 -2.21
CA ILE A 329 -14.04 -7.95 -2.90
C ILE A 329 -13.12 -6.99 -3.65
N THR A 330 -11.81 -7.20 -3.52
CA THR A 330 -10.84 -6.42 -4.27
C THR A 330 -10.80 -6.86 -5.73
N HIS A 331 -10.97 -5.91 -6.63
CA HIS A 331 -10.78 -6.10 -8.06
C HIS A 331 -9.32 -5.76 -8.40
N GLY A 332 -8.44 -6.77 -8.37
CA GLY A 332 -6.99 -6.56 -8.48
C GLY A 332 -6.34 -6.04 -7.19
N LEU A 333 -5.03 -6.14 -7.10
CA LEU A 333 -4.22 -5.66 -5.97
C LEU A 333 -4.76 -6.17 -4.61
N GLY A 334 -4.92 -7.50 -4.49
CA GLY A 334 -5.40 -8.13 -3.26
C GLY A 334 -4.51 -7.85 -2.05
N ASN A 335 -5.03 -8.13 -0.86
CA ASN A 335 -4.29 -7.99 0.39
C ASN A 335 -3.75 -6.58 0.67
N ARG A 336 -4.54 -5.55 0.37
CA ARG A 336 -4.15 -4.13 0.49
C ARG A 336 -3.73 -3.71 1.90
N PHE A 337 -4.18 -4.42 2.93
CA PHE A 337 -3.79 -4.17 4.33
C PHE A 337 -2.54 -4.94 4.80
N ALA A 338 -1.84 -5.65 3.89
CA ALA A 338 -0.65 -6.45 4.25
C ALA A 338 0.49 -5.62 4.86
N PHE A 339 0.57 -4.31 4.56
CA PHE A 339 1.53 -3.40 5.19
C PHE A 339 1.42 -3.39 6.72
N ILE A 340 0.23 -3.66 7.27
CA ILE A 340 0.01 -3.75 8.72
C ILE A 340 0.79 -4.93 9.30
N LEU A 341 0.68 -6.11 8.68
CA LEU A 341 1.46 -7.29 9.08
C LEU A 341 2.96 -7.03 8.99
N VAL A 342 3.42 -6.47 7.85
CA VAL A 342 4.82 -6.13 7.61
C VAL A 342 5.33 -5.16 8.69
N PHE A 343 4.55 -4.14 9.05
CA PHE A 343 4.96 -3.16 10.06
C PHE A 343 5.05 -3.80 11.46
N PHE A 344 4.12 -4.70 11.84
CA PHE A 344 4.23 -5.45 13.09
C PHE A 344 5.47 -6.36 13.10
N ILE A 345 5.78 -7.04 12.00
CA ILE A 345 6.99 -7.87 11.89
C ILE A 345 8.26 -7.02 12.02
N LEU A 346 8.31 -5.85 11.36
CA LEU A 346 9.41 -4.89 11.50
C LEU A 346 9.59 -4.45 12.95
N MET A 347 8.50 -4.09 13.65
CA MET A 347 8.56 -3.70 15.06
C MET A 347 9.12 -4.84 15.94
N ALA A 348 8.68 -6.08 15.74
CA ALA A 348 9.16 -7.22 16.49
C ALA A 348 10.63 -7.53 16.18
N GLY A 349 11.02 -7.48 14.92
CA GLY A 349 12.41 -7.61 14.47
C GLY A 349 13.31 -6.53 15.09
N TYR A 350 12.84 -5.28 15.14
CA TYR A 350 13.53 -4.19 15.79
C TYR A 350 13.77 -4.48 17.28
N ILE A 351 12.74 -4.88 18.03
CA ILE A 351 12.86 -5.26 19.44
C ILE A 351 13.86 -6.42 19.60
N GLY A 352 13.80 -7.43 18.73
CA GLY A 352 14.73 -8.57 18.73
C GLY A 352 16.17 -8.11 18.53
N MET A 353 16.42 -7.21 17.57
CA MET A 353 17.75 -6.68 17.28
C MET A 353 18.32 -5.80 18.39
N LEU A 354 17.48 -5.00 19.06
CA LEU A 354 17.89 -4.22 20.25
C LEU A 354 18.34 -5.10 21.42
N ARG A 355 18.08 -6.42 21.37
CA ARG A 355 18.43 -7.40 22.41
C ARG A 355 19.46 -8.44 21.95
N LEU A 356 20.18 -8.15 20.88
CA LEU A 356 21.18 -9.06 20.31
C LEU A 356 22.19 -9.56 21.35
N GLN A 357 22.63 -8.71 22.30
CA GLN A 357 23.63 -9.07 23.30
C GLN A 357 23.14 -10.14 24.30
N GLN A 358 21.83 -10.32 24.43
CA GLN A 358 21.22 -11.33 25.32
C GLN A 358 20.90 -12.65 24.61
N VAL A 359 21.20 -12.77 23.33
CA VAL A 359 20.91 -13.97 22.54
C VAL A 359 21.80 -15.12 23.02
N LYS A 360 21.17 -16.28 23.27
CA LYS A 360 21.82 -17.52 23.73
C LYS A 360 21.81 -18.57 22.61
N VAL A 361 22.73 -19.53 22.69
CA VAL A 361 22.88 -20.62 21.70
C VAL A 361 21.56 -21.35 21.46
N TRP A 362 20.83 -21.72 22.53
CA TRP A 362 19.56 -22.45 22.40
C TRP A 362 18.50 -21.67 21.60
N GLN A 363 18.50 -20.35 21.69
CA GLN A 363 17.57 -19.48 20.92
C GLN A 363 17.90 -19.52 19.43
N ILE A 364 19.20 -19.54 19.09
CA ILE A 364 19.65 -19.68 17.71
C ILE A 364 19.24 -21.05 17.17
N ILE A 365 19.42 -22.10 17.94
CA ILE A 365 19.02 -23.47 17.56
C ILE A 365 17.50 -23.54 17.31
N SER A 366 16.70 -23.01 18.24
CA SER A 366 15.24 -23.00 18.12
C SER A 366 14.78 -22.19 16.90
N MET A 367 15.35 -20.99 16.70
CA MET A 367 15.07 -20.15 15.53
C MET A 367 15.42 -20.88 14.23
N SER A 368 16.60 -21.47 14.15
CA SER A 368 17.05 -22.22 12.96
C SER A 368 16.17 -23.44 12.70
N GLY A 369 15.81 -24.20 13.73
CA GLY A 369 14.90 -25.33 13.61
C GLY A 369 13.53 -24.93 13.05
N ILE A 370 12.94 -23.87 13.57
CA ILE A 370 11.66 -23.33 13.07
C ILE A 370 11.83 -22.83 11.63
N GLY A 371 12.89 -22.07 11.33
CA GLY A 371 13.15 -21.55 9.98
C GLY A 371 13.30 -22.69 8.95
N ILE A 372 14.07 -23.74 9.28
CA ILE A 372 14.23 -24.92 8.43
C ILE A 372 12.89 -25.64 8.24
N THR A 373 12.11 -25.81 9.31
CA THR A 373 10.79 -26.48 9.23
C THR A 373 9.85 -25.71 8.31
N ILE A 374 9.78 -24.38 8.45
CA ILE A 374 8.95 -23.52 7.60
C ILE A 374 9.42 -23.61 6.13
N PHE A 375 10.73 -23.56 5.90
CA PHE A 375 11.31 -23.67 4.56
C PHE A 375 10.99 -25.03 3.90
N LEU A 376 11.12 -26.13 4.62
CA LEU A 376 10.79 -27.46 4.11
C LEU A 376 9.28 -27.64 3.85
N LEU A 377 8.44 -27.11 4.74
CA LEU A 377 6.99 -27.11 4.54
C LEU A 377 6.60 -26.31 3.30
N GLU A 378 7.22 -25.13 3.09
CA GLU A 378 6.97 -24.32 1.92
C GLU A 378 7.39 -25.04 0.64
N LEU A 379 8.57 -25.66 0.59
CA LEU A 379 9.00 -26.47 -0.55
C LEU A 379 8.03 -27.63 -0.86
N PHE A 380 7.44 -28.21 0.18
CA PHE A 380 6.45 -29.27 0.01
C PHE A 380 5.11 -28.76 -0.55
N LEU A 381 4.66 -27.58 -0.08
CA LEU A 381 3.36 -27.00 -0.45
C LEU A 381 3.37 -26.27 -1.79
N ASN A 382 4.51 -25.77 -2.24
CA ASN A 382 4.64 -24.86 -3.38
C ASN A 382 5.49 -25.43 -4.52
N LYS A 383 5.22 -26.68 -4.90
CA LYS A 383 6.02 -27.44 -5.88
C LYS A 383 6.03 -26.83 -7.28
N GLU A 384 4.96 -26.12 -7.68
CA GLU A 384 4.76 -25.66 -9.06
C GLU A 384 5.33 -24.24 -9.32
N ASP A 385 5.46 -23.40 -8.29
CA ASP A 385 5.88 -22.00 -8.41
C ASP A 385 7.31 -21.72 -7.87
N ALA A 386 8.16 -22.72 -7.90
CA ALA A 386 9.49 -22.64 -7.31
C ALA A 386 10.43 -21.72 -8.10
N ASN A 387 10.62 -20.48 -7.64
CA ASN A 387 11.66 -19.60 -8.13
C ASN A 387 13.02 -19.99 -7.50
N SER A 388 13.86 -20.70 -8.26
CA SER A 388 15.16 -21.20 -7.79
C SER A 388 16.09 -20.08 -7.25
N TYR A 389 16.05 -18.88 -7.83
CA TYR A 389 16.83 -17.73 -7.34
C TYR A 389 16.38 -17.27 -5.96
N SER A 390 15.08 -17.28 -5.70
CA SER A 390 14.51 -16.90 -4.41
C SER A 390 14.94 -17.87 -3.30
N TYR A 391 14.87 -19.17 -3.56
CA TYR A 391 15.34 -20.21 -2.62
C TYR A 391 16.84 -20.11 -2.36
N ALA A 392 17.64 -19.93 -3.43
CA ALA A 392 19.09 -19.75 -3.29
C ALA A 392 19.41 -18.50 -2.45
N ALA A 393 18.67 -17.41 -2.63
CA ALA A 393 18.86 -16.18 -1.85
C ALA A 393 18.49 -16.37 -0.38
N VAL A 394 17.38 -17.05 -0.07
CA VAL A 394 17.00 -17.40 1.33
C VAL A 394 18.11 -18.18 2.01
N LEU A 395 18.66 -19.18 1.35
CA LEU A 395 19.76 -20.00 1.89
C LEU A 395 21.03 -19.16 2.06
N LEU A 396 21.42 -18.38 1.04
CA LEU A 396 22.62 -17.56 1.07
C LEU A 396 22.57 -16.53 2.21
N PHE A 397 21.54 -15.70 2.26
CA PHE A 397 21.41 -14.67 3.29
C PHE A 397 21.13 -15.27 4.66
N GLY A 398 20.25 -16.28 4.77
CA GLY A 398 19.92 -16.95 6.02
C GLY A 398 21.14 -17.62 6.66
N ILE A 399 21.93 -18.36 5.88
CA ILE A 399 23.16 -18.99 6.36
C ILE A 399 24.21 -17.94 6.75
N SER A 400 24.36 -16.87 5.96
CA SER A 400 25.31 -15.78 6.25
C SER A 400 24.98 -15.11 7.58
N TYR A 401 23.72 -14.76 7.83
CA TYR A 401 23.28 -14.19 9.10
C TYR A 401 23.43 -15.19 10.27
N LEU A 402 23.13 -16.46 10.03
CA LEU A 402 23.29 -17.50 11.04
C LEU A 402 24.77 -17.67 11.46
N ILE A 403 25.69 -17.66 10.50
CA ILE A 403 27.15 -17.70 10.76
C ILE A 403 27.54 -16.50 11.62
N LEU A 404 27.11 -15.28 11.27
CA LEU A 404 27.42 -14.08 12.05
C LEU A 404 26.89 -14.17 13.50
N LEU A 405 25.67 -14.69 13.70
CA LEU A 405 25.09 -14.90 15.02
C LEU A 405 25.87 -15.94 15.83
N ILE A 406 26.28 -17.04 15.23
CA ILE A 406 27.06 -18.10 15.88
C ILE A 406 28.46 -17.58 16.28
N LEU A 407 29.16 -16.89 15.37
CA LEU A 407 30.46 -16.29 15.65
C LEU A 407 30.39 -15.26 16.78
N TYR A 408 29.30 -14.48 16.79
CA TYR A 408 29.06 -13.51 17.86
C TYR A 408 28.81 -14.20 19.21
N VAL A 409 27.90 -15.17 19.30
CA VAL A 409 27.58 -15.87 20.56
C VAL A 409 28.77 -16.70 21.08
N ARG A 410 29.60 -17.21 20.17
CA ARG A 410 30.89 -17.87 20.52
C ARG A 410 31.99 -16.88 20.92
N LYS A 411 31.70 -15.57 20.93
CA LYS A 411 32.67 -14.50 21.22
C LYS A 411 33.88 -14.44 20.26
N SER A 412 33.76 -15.05 19.07
CA SER A 412 34.80 -15.02 18.02
C SER A 412 34.86 -13.65 17.33
N ILE A 413 33.78 -12.88 17.33
CA ILE A 413 33.72 -11.51 16.82
C ILE A 413 33.09 -10.59 17.85
N ARG A 414 33.47 -9.28 17.79
CA ARG A 414 32.86 -8.25 18.62
C ARG A 414 31.45 -7.94 18.13
N TYR A 415 30.58 -7.51 19.04
CA TYR A 415 29.21 -7.15 18.67
C TYR A 415 29.16 -6.04 17.60
N THR A 416 30.09 -5.08 17.63
CA THR A 416 30.24 -4.03 16.62
C THR A 416 30.46 -4.61 15.23
N THR A 417 31.37 -5.58 15.12
CA THR A 417 31.69 -6.28 13.86
C THR A 417 30.47 -7.05 13.36
N CYS A 418 29.76 -7.73 14.27
CA CYS A 418 28.54 -8.45 13.95
C CYS A 418 27.46 -7.50 13.37
N TYR A 419 27.20 -6.37 14.02
CA TYR A 419 26.25 -5.36 13.51
C TYR A 419 26.63 -4.81 12.15
N VAL A 420 27.89 -4.42 11.95
CA VAL A 420 28.36 -3.87 10.67
C VAL A 420 28.11 -4.85 9.53
N TRP A 421 28.52 -6.10 9.70
CA TRP A 421 28.30 -7.11 8.65
C TRP A 421 26.82 -7.46 8.42
N MET A 422 26.00 -7.48 9.47
CA MET A 422 24.55 -7.63 9.31
C MET A 422 23.94 -6.51 8.50
N ILE A 423 24.34 -5.25 8.74
CA ILE A 423 23.87 -4.09 7.99
C ILE A 423 24.33 -4.15 6.54
N VAL A 424 25.60 -4.50 6.30
CA VAL A 424 26.13 -4.64 4.93
C VAL A 424 25.37 -5.70 4.14
N LEU A 425 25.19 -6.90 4.73
CA LEU A 425 24.44 -7.97 4.08
C LEU A 425 22.98 -7.58 3.83
N LEU A 426 22.35 -6.89 4.79
CA LEU A 426 20.98 -6.43 4.64
C LEU A 426 20.84 -5.39 3.53
N CYS A 427 21.78 -4.45 3.42
CA CYS A 427 21.79 -3.49 2.31
C CYS A 427 21.91 -4.20 0.96
N ILE A 428 22.77 -5.21 0.85
CA ILE A 428 22.90 -6.03 -0.36
C ILE A 428 21.60 -6.77 -0.65
N GLU A 429 21.00 -7.41 0.35
CA GLU A 429 19.76 -8.18 0.27
C GLU A 429 18.60 -7.30 -0.24
N ILE A 430 18.38 -6.14 0.40
CA ILE A 430 17.30 -5.21 0.06
C ILE A 430 17.51 -4.63 -1.33
N PHE A 431 18.74 -4.20 -1.64
CA PHE A 431 19.06 -3.64 -2.95
C PHE A 431 18.84 -4.67 -4.06
N ALA A 432 19.30 -5.90 -3.87
CA ALA A 432 19.10 -6.99 -4.83
C ALA A 432 17.59 -7.28 -5.04
N ASN A 433 16.81 -7.30 -3.94
CA ASN A 433 15.37 -7.50 -4.04
C ASN A 433 14.68 -6.37 -4.82
N ALA A 434 14.98 -5.11 -4.48
CA ALA A 434 14.43 -3.95 -5.19
C ALA A 434 14.86 -3.92 -6.67
N TRP A 435 16.13 -4.27 -6.96
CA TRP A 435 16.66 -4.37 -8.30
C TRP A 435 15.92 -5.38 -9.19
N ILE A 436 15.48 -6.48 -8.62
CA ILE A 436 14.71 -7.52 -9.33
C ILE A 436 13.23 -7.13 -9.46
N GLN A 437 12.64 -6.51 -8.44
CA GLN A 437 11.19 -6.23 -8.43
C GLN A 437 10.81 -4.95 -9.20
N MET A 438 11.60 -3.88 -9.12
CA MET A 438 11.28 -2.60 -9.75
C MET A 438 11.17 -2.66 -11.29
N PRO A 439 12.09 -3.32 -12.03
CA PRO A 439 12.01 -3.37 -13.49
C PRO A 439 10.76 -4.07 -14.03
N GLN A 440 10.13 -4.95 -13.26
CA GLN A 440 8.91 -5.63 -13.65
C GLN A 440 7.70 -4.68 -13.76
N LYS A 441 7.87 -3.42 -13.34
CA LYS A 441 6.83 -2.39 -13.28
C LYS A 441 7.04 -1.26 -14.29
N TYR A 442 8.12 -1.30 -15.08
CA TYR A 442 8.35 -0.27 -16.07
C TYR A 442 7.58 -0.57 -17.35
N ASN A 443 6.86 0.43 -17.87
CA ASN A 443 6.26 0.36 -19.18
C ASN A 443 7.31 0.75 -20.25
N ASP A 444 7.35 0.02 -21.35
CA ASP A 444 8.27 0.30 -22.45
C ASP A 444 7.87 1.58 -23.21
N GLU A 445 6.58 1.93 -23.18
CA GLU A 445 6.03 3.16 -23.77
C GLU A 445 5.75 4.21 -22.70
N ARG A 446 5.97 5.45 -23.07
CA ARG A 446 5.63 6.60 -22.22
C ARG A 446 4.15 6.96 -22.38
N LEU A 447 3.52 7.38 -21.28
CA LEU A 447 2.18 7.93 -21.29
C LEU A 447 2.04 9.06 -22.32
N GLN A 448 3.05 9.93 -22.43
CA GLN A 448 3.06 11.03 -23.40
C GLN A 448 3.03 10.56 -24.86
N SER A 449 3.65 9.41 -25.19
CA SER A 449 3.58 8.87 -26.55
C SER A 449 2.19 8.34 -26.89
N GLU A 450 1.47 7.79 -25.92
CA GLU A 450 0.06 7.39 -26.09
C GLU A 450 -0.85 8.60 -26.24
N ILE A 451 -0.62 9.67 -25.44
CA ILE A 451 -1.33 10.95 -25.57
C ILE A 451 -1.07 11.54 -26.96
N SER A 452 0.19 11.60 -27.41
CA SER A 452 0.55 12.14 -28.72
C SER A 452 0.01 11.32 -29.89
N ALA A 453 -0.08 9.99 -29.72
CA ALA A 453 -0.76 9.14 -30.69
C ALA A 453 -2.28 9.40 -30.76
N SER A 454 -2.88 9.85 -29.66
CA SER A 454 -4.28 10.28 -29.63
C SER A 454 -4.48 11.71 -30.15
N ASP A 455 -3.46 12.57 -30.00
CA ASP A 455 -3.45 13.91 -30.60
C ASP A 455 -3.45 13.84 -32.12
N TRP A 456 -2.85 12.80 -32.72
CA TRP A 456 -2.98 12.54 -34.16
C TRP A 456 -4.46 12.34 -34.56
N LEU A 457 -5.26 11.71 -33.74
CA LEU A 457 -6.72 11.61 -33.94
C LEU A 457 -7.42 12.99 -33.81
N THR A 458 -6.86 13.94 -33.07
CA THR A 458 -7.37 15.33 -32.97
C THR A 458 -6.91 16.19 -34.14
N ASP A 459 -5.71 16.02 -34.66
CA ASP A 459 -5.19 16.77 -35.83
C ASP A 459 -5.83 16.34 -37.15
N TYR A 460 -6.30 15.09 -37.25
CA TYR A 460 -7.17 14.64 -38.36
C TYR A 460 -8.52 15.36 -38.33
N GLU A 461 -8.71 16.26 -37.38
CA GLU A 461 -9.95 16.89 -37.01
C GLU A 461 -10.02 18.39 -37.29
N GLN A 462 -10.11 18.69 -38.46
CA GLN A 462 -11.04 19.74 -38.91
C GLN A 462 -12.53 19.30 -38.73
N LEU A 463 -12.77 18.18 -38.06
CA LEU A 463 -14.07 17.64 -37.72
C LEU A 463 -14.51 18.24 -36.37
N GLN A 464 -15.09 19.42 -36.43
CA GLN A 464 -15.71 20.05 -35.26
C GLN A 464 -16.85 19.14 -34.74
N LEU A 465 -16.75 18.76 -33.46
CA LEU A 465 -17.90 18.20 -32.75
C LEU A 465 -18.88 19.32 -32.47
N ALA A 466 -20.16 19.13 -32.80
CA ALA A 466 -21.22 20.02 -32.33
C ALA A 466 -21.38 19.82 -30.81
N GLU A 467 -22.02 20.82 -30.15
CA GLU A 467 -22.29 20.75 -28.72
C GLU A 467 -23.03 19.44 -28.37
N GLY A 468 -22.51 18.69 -27.40
CA GLY A 468 -23.03 17.41 -26.96
C GLY A 468 -22.66 16.20 -27.81
N GLU A 469 -21.97 16.36 -28.94
CA GLU A 469 -21.43 15.22 -29.71
C GLU A 469 -20.21 14.61 -29.02
N ARG A 470 -20.02 13.32 -29.17
CA ARG A 470 -18.97 12.55 -28.50
C ARG A 470 -18.14 11.75 -29.50
N LYS A 471 -16.91 11.48 -29.09
CA LYS A 471 -16.03 10.51 -29.71
C LYS A 471 -15.75 9.41 -28.74
N THR A 472 -15.29 8.29 -29.24
CA THR A 472 -14.80 7.21 -28.41
C THR A 472 -13.70 6.46 -29.13
N ALA A 473 -12.72 6.00 -28.37
CA ALA A 473 -11.70 5.08 -28.85
C ALA A 473 -11.92 3.70 -28.22
N LEU A 474 -11.45 2.65 -28.88
CA LEU A 474 -11.54 1.27 -28.37
C LEU A 474 -10.73 1.05 -27.09
N VAL A 475 -9.78 1.93 -26.79
CA VAL A 475 -8.95 1.91 -25.58
C VAL A 475 -9.42 3.02 -24.66
N SER A 476 -9.89 2.65 -23.48
CA SER A 476 -10.35 3.58 -22.47
C SER A 476 -9.18 4.17 -21.73
N GLN A 477 -8.97 5.46 -21.87
CA GLN A 477 -8.03 6.19 -21.04
C GLN A 477 -8.62 7.55 -20.69
N ASN A 478 -8.69 7.85 -19.40
CA ASN A 478 -9.38 9.05 -18.89
C ASN A 478 -8.73 10.37 -19.32
N TYR A 479 -7.60 10.36 -20.02
CA TYR A 479 -6.87 11.58 -20.41
C TYR A 479 -7.08 12.03 -21.86
N MET A 480 -8.02 11.44 -22.56
CA MET A 480 -8.36 11.88 -23.93
C MET A 480 -8.84 13.33 -23.95
N PRO A 481 -8.40 14.16 -24.93
CA PRO A 481 -8.69 15.59 -24.95
C PRO A 481 -10.11 15.94 -25.42
N TYR A 482 -10.93 14.97 -25.75
CA TYR A 482 -12.28 15.13 -26.32
C TYR A 482 -13.37 14.54 -25.42
N SER A 483 -14.63 14.88 -25.71
CA SER A 483 -15.79 14.28 -25.04
C SER A 483 -15.86 12.77 -25.34
N ASP A 484 -15.75 11.96 -24.28
CA ASP A 484 -15.71 10.50 -24.37
C ASP A 484 -16.83 9.84 -23.56
N VAL A 485 -17.18 8.62 -23.97
CA VAL A 485 -18.15 7.76 -23.30
C VAL A 485 -17.50 6.84 -22.30
N ASN A 486 -16.23 6.51 -22.51
CA ASN A 486 -15.47 5.61 -21.63
C ASN A 486 -15.10 6.28 -20.32
N TRP A 487 -15.08 5.50 -19.24
CA TRP A 487 -14.67 5.98 -17.94
C TRP A 487 -14.11 4.85 -17.07
N TYR A 488 -12.99 5.11 -16.41
CA TYR A 488 -12.39 4.22 -15.45
C TYR A 488 -12.13 4.95 -14.13
N SER A 489 -12.88 4.63 -13.07
CA SER A 489 -12.73 5.26 -11.75
C SER A 489 -13.26 4.35 -10.65
N SER A 490 -12.58 4.32 -9.51
CA SER A 490 -13.05 3.64 -8.29
C SER A 490 -14.32 4.26 -7.70
N VAL A 491 -14.72 5.43 -8.17
CA VAL A 491 -15.97 6.12 -7.82
C VAL A 491 -16.90 6.30 -9.03
N ALA A 492 -16.84 5.37 -9.99
CA ALA A 492 -17.72 5.36 -11.14
C ALA A 492 -19.20 5.26 -10.70
N ASN A 493 -20.09 5.94 -11.45
CA ASN A 493 -21.52 5.91 -11.18
C ASN A 493 -22.15 4.57 -11.57
N GLY A 494 -22.66 3.84 -10.58
CA GLY A 494 -23.29 2.53 -10.78
C GLY A 494 -24.48 2.55 -11.72
N SER A 495 -25.28 3.60 -11.74
CA SER A 495 -26.42 3.72 -12.64
C SER A 495 -25.98 3.76 -14.11
N ILE A 496 -24.85 4.39 -14.43
CA ILE A 496 -24.29 4.37 -15.78
C ILE A 496 -23.80 2.97 -16.13
N VAL A 497 -23.12 2.30 -15.22
CA VAL A 497 -22.67 0.91 -15.38
C VAL A 497 -23.85 -0.03 -15.66
N ASP A 498 -24.97 0.15 -14.95
CA ASP A 498 -26.18 -0.65 -15.13
C ASP A 498 -26.83 -0.42 -16.50
N VAL A 499 -26.86 0.84 -16.98
CA VAL A 499 -27.31 1.18 -18.33
C VAL A 499 -26.44 0.49 -19.38
N PHE A 500 -25.11 0.57 -19.26
CA PHE A 500 -24.21 -0.12 -20.19
C PHE A 500 -24.44 -1.63 -20.20
N THR A 501 -24.60 -2.22 -19.02
CA THR A 501 -24.90 -3.65 -18.87
C THR A 501 -26.21 -4.03 -19.54
N SER A 502 -27.26 -3.25 -19.32
CA SER A 502 -28.59 -3.47 -19.90
C SER A 502 -28.61 -3.36 -21.42
N LEU A 503 -27.72 -2.54 -21.98
CA LEU A 503 -27.55 -2.40 -23.43
C LEU A 503 -26.59 -3.44 -24.04
N GLY A 504 -26.01 -4.34 -23.23
CA GLY A 504 -25.05 -5.33 -23.69
C GLY A 504 -23.68 -4.75 -24.04
N ILE A 505 -23.38 -3.53 -23.58
CA ILE A 505 -22.11 -2.85 -23.80
C ILE A 505 -21.11 -3.33 -22.73
N SER A 506 -19.82 -3.43 -23.10
CA SER A 506 -18.78 -3.98 -22.25
C SER A 506 -18.55 -3.15 -20.99
N ARG A 507 -18.41 -3.86 -19.86
CA ARG A 507 -17.98 -3.31 -18.58
C ARG A 507 -16.83 -4.15 -18.03
N TYR A 508 -15.97 -3.53 -17.22
CA TYR A 508 -14.94 -4.23 -16.47
C TYR A 508 -15.15 -3.99 -14.97
N GLN A 509 -15.46 -5.05 -14.24
CA GLN A 509 -15.51 -5.10 -12.77
C GLN A 509 -16.35 -4.00 -12.09
N ASN A 510 -17.36 -3.44 -12.73
CA ASN A 510 -18.21 -2.36 -12.20
C ASN A 510 -17.48 -1.03 -11.87
N ILE A 511 -16.23 -0.86 -12.25
CA ILE A 511 -15.44 0.36 -12.03
C ILE A 511 -15.00 1.00 -13.35
N GLU A 512 -15.15 0.28 -14.45
CA GLU A 512 -14.83 0.73 -15.80
C GLU A 512 -15.97 0.36 -16.75
N TYR A 513 -16.34 1.30 -17.59
CA TYR A 513 -17.20 1.04 -18.73
C TYR A 513 -16.55 1.56 -20.00
N THR A 514 -16.57 0.71 -21.02
CA THR A 514 -15.95 0.99 -22.31
C THR A 514 -16.98 0.78 -23.42
N TYR A 515 -16.91 1.64 -24.41
CA TYR A 515 -17.82 1.61 -25.56
C TYR A 515 -17.43 0.48 -26.54
N ARG A 516 -17.51 -0.77 -26.06
CA ARG A 516 -17.26 -1.98 -26.86
C ARG A 516 -18.56 -2.77 -27.04
N GLY A 517 -18.73 -3.38 -28.21
CA GLY A 517 -19.94 -4.17 -28.50
C GLY A 517 -21.17 -3.32 -28.78
N VAL A 518 -20.99 -2.12 -29.28
CA VAL A 518 -22.04 -1.14 -29.52
C VAL A 518 -22.83 -1.41 -30.81
N THR A 519 -24.09 -0.96 -30.79
CA THR A 519 -25.00 -0.98 -31.92
C THR A 519 -25.22 0.43 -32.50
N PRO A 520 -25.73 0.58 -33.72
CA PRO A 520 -26.13 1.87 -34.26
C PRO A 520 -27.11 2.62 -33.34
N ILE A 521 -27.98 1.91 -32.63
CA ILE A 521 -28.93 2.51 -31.66
C ILE A 521 -28.21 3.10 -30.46
N SER A 522 -27.29 2.35 -29.86
CA SER A 522 -26.50 2.88 -28.71
C SER A 522 -25.61 4.05 -29.13
N ARG A 523 -25.11 4.05 -30.37
CA ARG A 523 -24.38 5.18 -30.94
C ARG A 523 -25.22 6.45 -30.99
N GLN A 524 -26.46 6.34 -31.45
CA GLN A 524 -27.39 7.49 -31.45
C GLN A 524 -27.79 7.90 -30.03
N LEU A 525 -28.06 6.93 -29.15
CA LEU A 525 -28.47 7.19 -27.77
C LEU A 525 -27.42 8.01 -27.01
N PHE A 526 -26.14 7.70 -27.18
CA PHE A 526 -25.05 8.41 -26.52
C PHE A 526 -24.45 9.54 -27.36
N ASN A 527 -25.08 9.88 -28.49
CA ASN A 527 -24.62 10.91 -29.41
C ASN A 527 -23.15 10.75 -29.83
N VAL A 528 -22.72 9.51 -30.10
CA VAL A 528 -21.35 9.22 -30.52
C VAL A 528 -21.24 9.40 -32.03
N ARG A 529 -20.46 10.39 -32.46
CA ARG A 529 -20.25 10.70 -33.87
C ARG A 529 -19.13 9.87 -34.47
N TYR A 530 -18.04 9.69 -33.74
CA TYR A 530 -16.86 8.94 -34.19
C TYR A 530 -16.54 7.80 -33.23
N VAL A 531 -16.09 6.67 -33.80
CA VAL A 531 -15.68 5.46 -33.06
C VAL A 531 -14.31 5.03 -33.55
#